data_7f8fe550a9b0769c6bbc34935c9dffac
#
_entry.id   7f8fe550a9b0769c6bbc34935c9dffac
#
_cell.length_a   1.000
_cell.length_b   1.000
_cell.length_c   1.000
_cell.angle_alpha   90.00
_cell.angle_beta   90.00
_cell.angle_gamma   90.00
#
_symmetry.space_group_name_H-M   'P 1'
#
loop_
_entity.id
_entity.type
_entity.pdbx_description
1 polymer ?
#
loop_
_entity_poly.entity_id
_entity_poly.type
_entity_poly.pdbx_seq_one_letter_code
_entity_poly.pdbx_strand_id
1 'polypeptide(L)'
;HNIHLMRSVRTSSHVIRFGYLLRFTLGKLIDGMVDNEAVARIAQKIRATRLKQNLTIQQLATRTSLSQWLLSKIENVRTVPSLPVLITLVQSLDISFKDFFKDMILFNQRDYLLVKKEQHTQLERKIRSGLKYQSILSRNVPNCTMEATLLTVKPGAKGRAITTEGYEFRYILSGTCEYHINNELIMLEEGDSLYVDASVPHIPVNKTGK
;
A
#
# COMPACT_ATOMS: atom_id res chain seq x y z
N HIS A 1 8.16 -13.58 -32.82
CA HIS A 1 8.92 -12.48 -32.17
C HIS A 1 9.29 -12.95 -30.78
N ASN A 2 10.60 -13.14 -30.59
CA ASN A 2 11.20 -13.77 -29.43
C ASN A 2 11.11 -12.87 -28.19
N ILE A 3 10.38 -13.33 -27.19
CA ILE A 3 10.56 -12.88 -25.81
C ILE A 3 11.77 -13.66 -25.30
N HIS A 4 12.89 -12.98 -25.16
CA HIS A 4 14.08 -13.56 -24.53
C HIS A 4 13.79 -13.76 -23.04
N LEU A 5 13.58 -15.00 -22.64
CA LEU A 5 13.62 -15.44 -21.26
C LEU A 5 14.97 -15.03 -20.66
N MET A 6 14.92 -14.33 -19.54
CA MET A 6 16.10 -14.05 -18.72
C MET A 6 16.83 -15.36 -18.38
N ARG A 7 18.07 -15.46 -18.79
CA ARG A 7 18.99 -16.54 -18.45
C ARG A 7 19.06 -16.70 -16.93
N SER A 8 18.88 -17.94 -16.52
CA SER A 8 19.15 -18.46 -15.19
C SER A 8 20.58 -18.09 -14.75
N VAL A 9 20.71 -17.21 -13.78
CA VAL A 9 21.92 -17.12 -12.97
C VAL A 9 21.80 -18.25 -11.95
N ARG A 10 22.52 -19.35 -12.19
CA ARG A 10 22.75 -20.40 -11.18
C ARG A 10 23.53 -19.77 -10.01
N THR A 11 22.85 -19.33 -9.00
CA THR A 11 23.45 -19.09 -7.68
C THR A 11 23.20 -20.34 -6.85
N SER A 12 24.27 -21.02 -6.50
CA SER A 12 24.28 -22.11 -5.53
C SER A 12 23.95 -21.56 -4.16
N SER A 13 22.69 -21.39 -3.86
CA SER A 13 22.23 -21.09 -2.50
C SER A 13 20.77 -21.54 -2.39
N HIS A 14 20.50 -22.35 -1.40
CA HIS A 14 19.21 -22.91 -1.00
C HIS A 14 18.19 -21.81 -0.58
N VAL A 15 18.12 -20.74 -1.36
CA VAL A 15 17.26 -19.58 -1.09
C VAL A 15 16.02 -19.67 -1.97
N ILE A 16 14.87 -19.71 -1.34
CA ILE A 16 13.58 -19.70 -2.04
C ILE A 16 13.19 -18.24 -2.31
N ARG A 17 12.83 -17.95 -3.55
CA ARG A 17 12.29 -16.65 -3.94
C ARG A 17 10.86 -16.80 -4.41
N PHE A 18 9.96 -16.11 -3.74
CA PHE A 18 8.59 -15.92 -4.19
C PHE A 18 8.52 -14.65 -5.04
N GLY A 19 8.07 -14.79 -6.28
CA GLY A 19 7.66 -13.65 -7.11
C GLY A 19 6.20 -13.35 -6.86
N TYR A 20 5.91 -12.08 -6.63
CA TYR A 20 4.57 -11.52 -6.57
C TYR A 20 3.66 -12.13 -5.51
N LEU A 21 3.78 -11.61 -4.31
CA LEU A 21 2.68 -11.59 -3.38
C LEU A 21 1.72 -10.49 -3.86
N LEU A 22 0.77 -10.81 -4.73
CA LEU A 22 -0.37 -9.94 -4.99
C LEU A 22 -1.34 -10.11 -3.85
N ARG A 23 -1.36 -9.15 -2.97
CA ARG A 23 -2.32 -9.07 -1.88
C ARG A 23 -3.42 -8.11 -2.29
N PHE A 24 -4.64 -8.62 -2.34
CA PHE A 24 -5.84 -7.82 -2.44
C PHE A 24 -6.47 -7.75 -1.05
N THR A 25 -6.30 -6.64 -0.38
CA THR A 25 -7.03 -6.37 0.86
C THR A 25 -8.30 -5.63 0.46
N LEU A 26 -9.46 -6.26 0.65
CA LEU A 26 -10.72 -5.51 0.65
C LEU A 26 -10.60 -4.47 1.76
N GLY A 27 -10.46 -3.21 1.38
CA GLY A 27 -10.48 -2.13 2.35
C GLY A 27 -11.77 -2.20 3.13
N LYS A 28 -11.71 -2.02 4.45
CA LYS A 28 -12.89 -1.64 5.20
C LYS A 28 -13.56 -0.50 4.42
N LEU A 29 -14.80 -0.69 4.05
CA LEU A 29 -15.57 0.14 3.12
C LEU A 29 -15.64 1.65 3.49
N ILE A 30 -14.96 2.10 4.52
CA ILE A 30 -15.03 3.46 5.06
C ILE A 30 -13.65 4.15 5.19
N ASP A 31 -12.54 3.41 5.40
CA ASP A 31 -11.23 4.03 5.68
C ASP A 31 -10.24 4.07 4.48
N GLY A 32 -10.55 3.40 3.38
CA GLY A 32 -9.66 3.26 2.22
C GLY A 32 -10.14 3.91 0.91
N MET A 33 -11.29 4.59 0.90
CA MET A 33 -11.83 5.18 -0.34
C MET A 33 -11.25 6.54 -0.71
N VAL A 34 -10.47 7.16 0.15
CA VAL A 34 -9.85 8.46 -0.16
C VAL A 34 -8.36 8.21 -0.37
N ASP A 35 -7.91 8.39 -1.61
CA ASP A 35 -6.51 8.39 -1.95
C ASP A 35 -5.77 9.39 -1.04
N ASN A 36 -4.80 8.92 -0.26
CA ASN A 36 -4.01 9.77 0.63
C ASN A 36 -3.37 10.93 -0.13
N GLU A 37 -3.06 10.76 -1.41
CA GLU A 37 -2.55 11.81 -2.28
C GLU A 37 -3.64 12.85 -2.59
N ALA A 38 -4.87 12.43 -2.83
CA ALA A 38 -6.00 13.34 -3.03
C ALA A 38 -6.28 14.15 -1.76
N VAL A 39 -6.24 13.52 -0.58
CA VAL A 39 -6.38 14.22 0.71
C VAL A 39 -5.29 15.24 0.90
N ALA A 40 -4.03 14.86 0.62
CA ALA A 40 -2.90 15.77 0.73
C ALA A 40 -3.05 16.99 -0.21
N ARG A 41 -3.51 16.80 -1.43
CA ARG A 41 -3.76 17.88 -2.39
C ARG A 41 -4.88 18.81 -1.94
N ILE A 42 -5.97 18.26 -1.39
CA ILE A 42 -7.06 19.05 -0.80
C ILE A 42 -6.52 19.89 0.37
N ALA A 43 -5.79 19.28 1.29
CA ALA A 43 -5.19 19.95 2.44
C ALA A 43 -4.24 21.07 2.02
N GLN A 44 -3.35 20.80 1.07
CA GLN A 44 -2.43 21.79 0.51
C GLN A 44 -3.16 22.95 -0.18
N LYS A 45 -4.22 22.66 -0.95
CA LYS A 45 -5.03 23.69 -1.62
C LYS A 45 -5.73 24.60 -0.61
N ILE A 46 -6.33 24.03 0.46
CA ILE A 46 -6.94 24.80 1.56
C ILE A 46 -5.89 25.73 2.16
N ARG A 47 -4.74 25.20 2.57
CA ARG A 47 -3.65 25.96 3.17
C ARG A 47 -3.11 27.05 2.23
N ALA A 48 -2.84 26.72 0.99
CA ALA A 48 -2.33 27.67 -0.02
C ALA A 48 -3.31 28.82 -0.25
N THR A 49 -4.62 28.49 -0.36
CA THR A 49 -5.67 29.51 -0.55
C THR A 49 -5.80 30.43 0.66
N ARG A 50 -5.77 29.87 1.88
CA ARG A 50 -5.78 30.65 3.12
C ARG A 50 -4.57 31.60 3.17
N LEU A 51 -3.38 31.10 2.90
CA LEU A 51 -2.15 31.91 2.92
C LEU A 51 -2.16 33.00 1.84
N LYS A 52 -2.66 32.69 0.65
CA LYS A 52 -2.81 33.68 -0.45
C LYS A 52 -3.74 34.83 -0.04
N GLN A 53 -4.71 34.58 0.82
CA GLN A 53 -5.61 35.60 1.38
C GLN A 53 -5.05 36.25 2.66
N ASN A 54 -3.81 35.96 3.06
CA ASN A 54 -3.19 36.45 4.29
C ASN A 54 -3.97 36.11 5.57
N LEU A 55 -4.74 35.01 5.55
CA LEU A 55 -5.49 34.56 6.71
C LEU A 55 -4.65 33.69 7.64
N THR A 56 -4.72 33.98 8.94
CA THR A 56 -4.21 33.08 9.97
C THR A 56 -5.15 31.87 10.14
N ILE A 57 -4.68 30.79 10.74
CA ILE A 57 -5.55 29.65 11.11
C ILE A 57 -6.68 30.11 12.03
N GLN A 58 -6.40 31.03 12.96
CA GLN A 58 -7.39 31.58 13.88
C GLN A 58 -8.50 32.35 13.15
N GLN A 59 -8.12 33.17 12.17
CA GLN A 59 -9.10 33.90 11.36
C GLN A 59 -9.99 32.99 10.53
N LEU A 60 -9.39 31.93 9.93
CA LEU A 60 -10.17 30.92 9.22
C LEU A 60 -11.08 30.12 10.17
N ALA A 61 -10.59 29.79 11.37
CA ALA A 61 -11.38 29.14 12.40
C ALA A 61 -12.62 29.95 12.77
N THR A 62 -12.45 31.27 12.99
CA THR A 62 -13.57 32.19 13.26
C THR A 62 -14.58 32.25 12.11
N ARG A 63 -14.09 32.33 10.84
CA ARG A 63 -14.97 32.36 9.64
C ARG A 63 -15.77 31.07 9.44
N THR A 64 -15.19 29.93 9.80
CA THR A 64 -15.79 28.61 9.57
C THR A 64 -16.55 28.07 10.79
N SER A 65 -16.44 28.71 11.96
CA SER A 65 -16.89 28.17 13.25
C SER A 65 -16.25 26.79 13.57
N LEU A 66 -15.08 26.48 13.00
CA LEU A 66 -14.32 25.29 13.30
C LEU A 66 -13.21 25.58 14.31
N SER A 67 -12.77 24.56 15.06
CA SER A 67 -11.63 24.73 15.96
C SER A 67 -10.31 24.87 15.19
N GLN A 68 -9.39 25.71 15.70
CA GLN A 68 -8.04 25.84 15.15
C GLN A 68 -7.30 24.49 15.08
N TRP A 69 -7.53 23.63 16.06
CA TRP A 69 -6.97 22.31 16.14
C TRP A 69 -7.44 21.41 14.96
N LEU A 70 -8.74 21.44 14.63
CA LEU A 70 -9.28 20.70 13.49
C LEU A 70 -8.68 21.20 12.17
N LEU A 71 -8.65 22.53 11.99
CA LEU A 71 -8.05 23.15 10.79
C LEU A 71 -6.57 22.79 10.64
N SER A 72 -5.81 22.86 11.73
CA SER A 72 -4.40 22.44 11.73
C SER A 72 -4.24 20.98 11.34
N LYS A 73 -5.09 20.08 11.84
CA LYS A 73 -5.05 18.65 11.45
C LYS A 73 -5.38 18.46 9.98
N ILE A 74 -6.37 19.16 9.44
CA ILE A 74 -6.75 19.10 8.03
C ILE A 74 -5.57 19.57 7.16
N GLU A 75 -5.03 20.76 7.41
CA GLU A 75 -3.93 21.33 6.62
C GLU A 75 -2.63 20.52 6.68
N ASN A 76 -2.41 19.76 7.75
CA ASN A 76 -1.24 18.87 7.92
C ASN A 76 -1.53 17.40 7.58
N VAL A 77 -2.65 17.12 6.88
CA VAL A 77 -3.02 15.76 6.40
C VAL A 77 -3.16 14.75 7.56
N ARG A 78 -3.49 15.22 8.76
CA ARG A 78 -3.68 14.35 9.93
C ARG A 78 -5.13 13.93 10.14
N THR A 79 -6.05 14.46 9.34
CA THR A 79 -7.45 14.07 9.31
C THR A 79 -8.07 14.45 7.97
N VAL A 80 -9.04 13.66 7.55
CA VAL A 80 -9.83 13.91 6.34
C VAL A 80 -11.03 14.77 6.74
N PRO A 81 -11.26 15.95 6.11
CA PRO A 81 -12.46 16.71 6.37
C PRO A 81 -13.69 15.95 5.86
N SER A 82 -14.76 15.94 6.65
CA SER A 82 -16.05 15.48 6.12
C SER A 82 -16.54 16.43 5.01
N LEU A 83 -17.43 15.96 4.15
CA LEU A 83 -17.96 16.78 3.05
C LEU A 83 -18.59 18.11 3.54
N PRO A 84 -19.38 18.15 4.60
CA PRO A 84 -19.88 19.43 5.15
C PRO A 84 -18.76 20.37 5.59
N VAL A 85 -17.72 19.85 6.24
CA VAL A 85 -16.55 20.65 6.66
C VAL A 85 -15.81 21.20 5.45
N LEU A 86 -15.62 20.38 4.39
CA LEU A 86 -14.97 20.84 3.16
C LEU A 86 -15.78 21.93 2.46
N ILE A 87 -17.12 21.79 2.41
CA ILE A 87 -18.02 22.81 1.86
C ILE A 87 -17.84 24.13 2.62
N THR A 88 -17.91 24.08 3.95
CA THR A 88 -17.73 25.27 4.81
C THR A 88 -16.38 25.94 4.58
N LEU A 89 -15.29 25.16 4.46
CA LEU A 89 -13.95 25.69 4.21
C LEU A 89 -13.84 26.39 2.86
N VAL A 90 -14.33 25.75 1.79
CA VAL A 90 -14.26 26.31 0.42
C VAL A 90 -15.08 27.59 0.33
N GLN A 91 -16.29 27.60 0.92
CA GLN A 91 -17.15 28.81 0.98
C GLN A 91 -16.49 29.94 1.79
N SER A 92 -15.91 29.63 2.95
CA SER A 92 -15.27 30.64 3.81
C SER A 92 -13.97 31.19 3.23
N LEU A 93 -13.37 30.50 2.27
CA LEU A 93 -12.25 30.97 1.46
C LEU A 93 -12.70 31.75 0.21
N ASP A 94 -14.00 31.98 0.04
CA ASP A 94 -14.59 32.75 -1.05
C ASP A 94 -14.16 32.32 -2.44
N ILE A 95 -14.11 30.99 -2.65
CA ILE A 95 -13.81 30.36 -3.94
C ILE A 95 -14.92 29.40 -4.32
N SER A 96 -15.19 29.28 -5.63
CA SER A 96 -16.15 28.30 -6.13
C SER A 96 -15.57 26.87 -6.02
N PHE A 97 -16.42 25.85 -5.84
CA PHE A 97 -15.99 24.45 -5.90
C PHE A 97 -15.30 24.13 -7.22
N LYS A 98 -15.80 24.67 -8.33
CA LYS A 98 -15.19 24.50 -9.65
C LYS A 98 -13.74 25.00 -9.65
N ASP A 99 -13.48 26.19 -9.09
CA ASP A 99 -12.13 26.76 -9.07
C ASP A 99 -11.25 26.08 -8.02
N PHE A 100 -11.84 25.60 -6.92
CA PHE A 100 -11.10 24.81 -5.91
C PHE A 100 -10.53 23.53 -6.53
N PHE A 101 -11.29 22.84 -7.37
CA PHE A 101 -10.88 21.57 -7.97
C PHE A 101 -10.30 21.70 -9.39
N LYS A 102 -10.37 22.88 -10.04
CA LYS A 102 -10.02 23.11 -11.45
C LYS A 102 -8.65 22.54 -11.84
N ASP A 103 -7.62 22.76 -11.01
CA ASP A 103 -6.25 22.34 -11.30
C ASP A 103 -5.83 21.15 -10.43
N MET A 104 -6.80 20.50 -9.79
CA MET A 104 -6.54 19.42 -8.85
C MET A 104 -6.73 18.08 -9.55
N ILE A 105 -5.62 17.39 -9.81
CA ILE A 105 -5.66 15.99 -10.23
C ILE A 105 -5.89 15.15 -8.98
N LEU A 106 -7.15 14.84 -8.66
CA LEU A 106 -7.52 14.05 -7.46
C LEU A 106 -7.20 12.57 -7.63
N PHE A 107 -7.13 12.10 -8.86
CA PHE A 107 -6.81 10.72 -9.20
C PHE A 107 -5.64 10.71 -10.18
N ASN A 108 -4.74 9.78 -10.00
CA ASN A 108 -3.63 9.59 -10.94
C ASN A 108 -4.22 9.05 -12.25
N GLN A 109 -4.37 9.93 -13.25
CA GLN A 109 -4.97 9.60 -14.57
C GLN A 109 -4.03 8.79 -15.48
N ARG A 110 -2.90 8.32 -14.95
CA ARG A 110 -2.02 7.46 -15.73
C ARG A 110 -2.58 6.04 -15.76
N ASP A 111 -2.69 5.49 -16.97
CA ASP A 111 -3.14 4.11 -17.20
C ASP A 111 -2.14 3.07 -16.66
N TYR A 112 -0.97 3.51 -16.23
CA TYR A 112 0.08 2.65 -15.68
C TYR A 112 0.75 3.27 -14.46
N LEU A 113 1.33 2.40 -13.63
CA LEU A 113 2.27 2.75 -12.56
C LEU A 113 3.60 2.05 -12.83
N LEU A 114 4.64 2.83 -13.05
CA LEU A 114 6.01 2.35 -13.16
C LEU A 114 6.74 2.60 -11.85
N VAL A 115 7.16 1.53 -11.19
CA VAL A 115 8.04 1.59 -10.02
C VAL A 115 9.38 1.00 -10.44
N LYS A 116 10.42 1.83 -10.45
CA LYS A 116 11.77 1.37 -10.80
C LYS A 116 12.39 0.59 -9.63
N LYS A 117 13.34 -0.28 -9.93
CA LYS A 117 14.03 -1.14 -8.95
C LYS A 117 14.61 -0.35 -7.76
N GLU A 118 15.13 0.85 -8.01
CA GLU A 118 15.71 1.73 -7.01
C GLU A 118 14.68 2.29 -6.03
N GLN A 119 13.41 2.24 -6.40
CA GLN A 119 12.27 2.69 -5.58
C GLN A 119 11.68 1.57 -4.73
N HIS A 120 12.14 0.33 -4.92
CA HIS A 120 11.71 -0.80 -4.11
C HIS A 120 12.17 -0.61 -2.66
N THR A 121 11.29 -0.87 -1.70
CA THR A 121 11.58 -0.68 -0.28
C THR A 121 11.65 -2.01 0.46
N GLN A 122 12.64 -2.14 1.35
CA GLN A 122 12.70 -3.27 2.27
C GLN A 122 11.67 -3.06 3.38
N LEU A 123 10.87 -4.10 3.65
CA LEU A 123 9.90 -4.09 4.73
C LEU A 123 10.49 -4.82 5.95
N GLU A 124 10.77 -4.08 7.00
CA GLU A 124 11.20 -4.67 8.27
C GLU A 124 10.00 -5.28 9.01
N ARG A 125 9.96 -6.59 9.09
CA ARG A 125 8.98 -7.32 9.91
C ARG A 125 9.72 -7.98 11.08
N LYS A 126 9.72 -7.34 12.23
CA LYS A 126 10.49 -7.72 13.45
C LYS A 126 10.23 -9.17 13.96
N ILE A 127 9.17 -9.84 13.52
CA ILE A 127 8.72 -11.11 14.12
C ILE A 127 9.23 -12.34 13.34
N ARG A 128 9.98 -12.16 12.23
CA ARG A 128 10.30 -13.26 11.33
C ARG A 128 11.78 -13.26 10.94
N SER A 129 12.56 -14.08 11.64
CA SER A 129 13.97 -14.31 11.28
C SER A 129 14.07 -15.12 9.98
N GLY A 130 14.90 -14.66 9.05
CA GLY A 130 15.16 -15.35 7.78
C GLY A 130 14.13 -15.07 6.65
N LEU A 131 13.07 -14.32 6.92
CA LEU A 131 12.13 -13.86 5.90
C LEU A 131 12.45 -12.40 5.53
N LYS A 132 12.77 -12.16 4.27
CA LYS A 132 13.00 -10.80 3.75
C LYS A 132 11.88 -10.41 2.81
N TYR A 133 11.23 -9.30 3.10
CA TYR A 133 10.16 -8.73 2.29
C TYR A 133 10.66 -7.47 1.60
N GLN A 134 10.43 -7.37 0.30
CA GLN A 134 10.70 -6.17 -0.47
C GLN A 134 9.42 -5.76 -1.18
N SER A 135 8.89 -4.59 -0.84
CA SER A 135 7.76 -4.00 -1.57
C SER A 135 8.23 -3.52 -2.93
N ILE A 136 7.61 -4.01 -3.98
CA ILE A 136 7.93 -3.65 -5.37
C ILE A 136 6.85 -2.78 -6.00
N LEU A 137 5.62 -2.87 -5.53
CA LEU A 137 4.51 -2.02 -5.94
C LEU A 137 3.43 -2.04 -4.87
N SER A 138 2.85 -0.88 -4.60
CA SER A 138 1.62 -0.75 -3.82
C SER A 138 0.73 0.29 -4.47
N ARG A 139 -0.54 -0.02 -4.68
CA ARG A 139 -1.51 0.89 -5.28
C ARG A 139 -2.89 0.65 -4.71
N ASN A 140 -3.54 1.74 -4.33
CA ASN A 140 -4.96 1.70 -4.05
C ASN A 140 -5.74 1.70 -5.38
N VAL A 141 -6.60 0.73 -5.54
CA VAL A 141 -7.57 0.63 -6.64
C VAL A 141 -8.99 0.67 -6.06
N PRO A 142 -10.03 0.95 -6.84
CA PRO A 142 -11.37 0.99 -6.31
C PRO A 142 -11.71 -0.26 -5.47
N ASN A 143 -12.12 -0.06 -4.22
CA ASN A 143 -12.52 -1.08 -3.26
C ASN A 143 -11.42 -2.03 -2.74
N CYS A 144 -10.15 -1.85 -3.13
CA CYS A 144 -9.07 -2.66 -2.56
C CYS A 144 -7.69 -1.98 -2.66
N THR A 145 -6.75 -2.49 -1.87
CA THR A 145 -5.33 -2.18 -2.03
C THR A 145 -4.63 -3.38 -2.68
N MET A 146 -3.91 -3.11 -3.76
CA MET A 146 -3.05 -4.09 -4.42
C MET A 146 -1.60 -3.88 -3.96
N GLU A 147 -1.00 -4.91 -3.39
CA GLU A 147 0.40 -4.90 -2.98
C GLU A 147 1.16 -6.03 -3.69
N ALA A 148 2.26 -5.70 -4.33
CA ALA A 148 3.19 -6.68 -4.87
C ALA A 148 4.49 -6.66 -4.04
N THR A 149 4.86 -7.83 -3.49
CA THR A 149 6.01 -7.98 -2.61
C THR A 149 6.86 -9.16 -3.07
N LEU A 150 8.16 -8.96 -3.14
CA LEU A 150 9.12 -10.05 -3.30
C LEU A 150 9.45 -10.60 -1.90
N LEU A 151 9.20 -11.89 -1.70
CA LEU A 151 9.55 -12.57 -0.46
C LEU A 151 10.73 -13.52 -0.71
N THR A 152 11.75 -13.39 0.10
CA THR A 152 12.87 -14.30 0.16
C THR A 152 12.85 -15.08 1.47
N VAL A 153 12.80 -16.41 1.39
CA VAL A 153 12.80 -17.31 2.55
C VAL A 153 14.14 -18.01 2.63
N LYS A 154 14.95 -17.64 3.62
CA LYS A 154 16.25 -18.26 3.85
C LYS A 154 16.11 -19.65 4.45
N PRO A 155 17.11 -20.55 4.27
CA PRO A 155 17.15 -21.80 5.02
C PRO A 155 17.03 -21.57 6.52
N GLY A 156 16.23 -22.42 7.19
CA GLY A 156 16.01 -22.31 8.61
C GLY A 156 15.24 -21.07 9.08
N ALA A 157 14.58 -20.36 8.14
CA ALA A 157 13.73 -19.23 8.50
C ALA A 157 12.67 -19.65 9.54
N LYS A 158 12.56 -18.84 10.59
CA LYS A 158 11.63 -19.08 11.70
C LYS A 158 10.59 -17.96 11.76
N GLY A 159 9.36 -18.33 12.06
CA GLY A 159 8.26 -17.39 12.22
C GLY A 159 7.02 -18.11 12.75
N ARG A 160 6.01 -17.33 13.07
CA ARG A 160 4.68 -17.85 13.40
C ARG A 160 3.78 -17.68 12.19
N ALA A 161 2.85 -18.60 12.00
CA ALA A 161 1.76 -18.42 11.05
C ALA A 161 1.01 -17.13 11.39
N ILE A 162 0.62 -16.41 10.36
CA ILE A 162 -0.13 -15.16 10.50
C ILE A 162 -1.44 -15.27 9.75
N THR A 163 -2.37 -14.43 10.15
CA THR A 163 -3.59 -14.10 9.42
C THR A 163 -3.52 -12.66 8.96
N THR A 164 -4.10 -12.38 7.81
CA THR A 164 -4.24 -11.03 7.27
C THR A 164 -5.58 -10.92 6.56
N GLU A 165 -6.14 -9.72 6.44
CA GLU A 165 -7.36 -9.53 5.67
C GLU A 165 -7.08 -9.64 4.16
N GLY A 166 -8.02 -10.25 3.41
CA GLY A 166 -7.98 -10.34 1.95
C GLY A 166 -7.39 -11.63 1.41
N TYR A 167 -6.94 -11.57 0.19
CA TYR A 167 -6.47 -12.72 -0.57
C TYR A 167 -5.02 -12.53 -1.00
N GLU A 168 -4.26 -13.61 -1.08
CA GLU A 168 -2.88 -13.61 -1.51
C GLU A 168 -2.69 -14.55 -2.70
N PHE A 169 -2.06 -14.06 -3.75
CA PHE A 169 -1.56 -14.87 -4.85
C PHE A 169 -0.05 -14.99 -4.73
N ARG A 170 0.47 -16.20 -4.81
CA ARG A 170 1.90 -16.50 -4.73
C ARG A 170 2.35 -17.25 -5.96
N TYR A 171 3.50 -16.86 -6.48
CA TYR A 171 4.17 -17.56 -7.56
C TYR A 171 5.61 -17.85 -7.14
N ILE A 172 6.10 -19.07 -7.33
CA ILE A 172 7.42 -19.49 -6.92
C ILE A 172 8.41 -19.15 -8.03
N LEU A 173 9.30 -18.18 -7.79
CA LEU A 173 10.31 -17.76 -8.75
C LEU A 173 11.52 -18.69 -8.76
N SER A 174 11.86 -19.28 -7.63
CA SER A 174 12.98 -20.24 -7.53
C SER A 174 12.94 -21.02 -6.24
N GLY A 175 13.37 -22.28 -6.29
CA GLY A 175 13.48 -23.18 -5.15
C GLY A 175 12.18 -23.91 -4.81
N THR A 176 12.21 -24.65 -3.70
CA THR A 176 11.08 -25.43 -3.18
C THR A 176 10.80 -25.06 -1.74
N CYS A 177 9.54 -24.96 -1.34
CA CYS A 177 9.18 -24.70 0.05
C CYS A 177 7.97 -25.50 0.50
N GLU A 178 7.92 -25.78 1.79
CA GLU A 178 6.70 -26.17 2.45
C GLU A 178 5.86 -24.91 2.74
N TYR A 179 4.59 -24.94 2.42
CA TYR A 179 3.66 -23.89 2.77
C TYR A 179 2.61 -24.46 3.72
N HIS A 180 2.58 -23.95 4.93
CA HIS A 180 1.62 -24.39 5.95
C HIS A 180 0.42 -23.45 5.89
N ILE A 181 -0.78 -24.02 5.73
CA ILE A 181 -2.08 -23.32 5.73
C ILE A 181 -2.99 -24.06 6.69
N ASN A 182 -3.40 -23.43 7.80
CA ASN A 182 -4.07 -24.12 8.88
C ASN A 182 -3.28 -25.36 9.34
N ASN A 183 -3.86 -26.55 9.18
CA ASN A 183 -3.28 -27.83 9.50
C ASN A 183 -2.74 -28.59 8.27
N GLU A 184 -2.80 -27.97 7.10
CA GLU A 184 -2.33 -28.57 5.86
C GLU A 184 -0.91 -28.13 5.55
N LEU A 185 -0.15 -29.05 4.95
CA LEU A 185 1.19 -28.82 4.45
C LEU A 185 1.19 -29.05 2.94
N ILE A 186 1.55 -28.02 2.20
CA ILE A 186 1.62 -28.03 0.74
C ILE A 186 3.07 -27.85 0.32
N MET A 187 3.56 -28.70 -0.58
CA MET A 187 4.85 -28.51 -1.22
C MET A 187 4.69 -27.65 -2.47
N LEU A 188 5.51 -26.63 -2.59
CA LEU A 188 5.54 -25.71 -3.72
C LEU A 188 6.93 -25.72 -4.35
N GLU A 189 6.98 -25.80 -5.68
CA GLU A 189 8.20 -25.81 -6.49
C GLU A 189 8.24 -24.60 -7.42
N GLU A 190 9.40 -24.38 -8.04
CA GLU A 190 9.56 -23.32 -9.04
C GLU A 190 8.53 -23.44 -10.17
N GLY A 191 7.82 -22.35 -10.46
CA GLY A 191 6.74 -22.30 -11.44
C GLY A 191 5.35 -22.53 -10.86
N ASP A 192 5.24 -23.01 -9.62
CA ASP A 192 3.94 -23.21 -8.98
C ASP A 192 3.29 -21.90 -8.60
N SER A 193 1.95 -21.90 -8.63
CA SER A 193 1.13 -20.81 -8.17
C SER A 193 0.14 -21.27 -7.09
N LEU A 194 -0.05 -20.44 -6.07
CA LEU A 194 -0.93 -20.69 -4.94
C LEU A 194 -1.80 -19.47 -4.68
N TYR A 195 -3.09 -19.68 -4.60
CA TYR A 195 -4.06 -18.71 -4.07
C TYR A 195 -4.38 -19.06 -2.64
N VAL A 196 -4.37 -18.06 -1.75
CA VAL A 196 -4.64 -18.24 -0.32
C VAL A 196 -5.67 -17.22 0.14
N ASP A 197 -6.71 -17.69 0.83
CA ASP A 197 -7.50 -16.82 1.71
C ASP A 197 -6.62 -16.47 2.91
N ALA A 198 -6.16 -15.23 2.98
CA ALA A 198 -5.19 -14.82 3.97
C ALA A 198 -5.78 -14.70 5.39
N SER A 199 -7.09 -14.84 5.55
CA SER A 199 -7.76 -14.86 6.86
C SER A 199 -7.43 -16.12 7.68
N VAL A 200 -6.95 -17.18 7.02
CA VAL A 200 -6.50 -18.39 7.72
C VAL A 200 -5.00 -18.33 8.06
N PRO A 201 -4.56 -18.96 9.18
CA PRO A 201 -3.15 -18.99 9.55
C PRO A 201 -2.29 -19.64 8.47
N HIS A 202 -1.26 -18.93 8.00
CA HIS A 202 -0.38 -19.42 6.95
C HIS A 202 1.08 -18.95 7.11
N ILE A 203 2.03 -19.77 6.62
CA ILE A 203 3.46 -19.45 6.64
C ILE A 203 4.25 -20.31 5.63
N PRO A 204 5.17 -19.72 4.83
CA PRO A 204 6.17 -20.47 4.10
C PRO A 204 7.32 -20.92 5.01
N VAL A 205 7.77 -22.15 4.83
CA VAL A 205 8.88 -22.76 5.56
C VAL A 205 9.91 -23.29 4.58
N ASN A 206 11.18 -22.93 4.80
CA ASN A 206 12.29 -23.45 4.01
C ASN A 206 13.09 -24.43 4.87
N LYS A 207 12.92 -25.71 4.61
CA LYS A 207 13.66 -26.80 5.28
C LYS A 207 14.95 -27.21 4.54
N THR A 208 15.21 -26.65 3.36
CA THR A 208 16.42 -26.93 2.59
C THR A 208 17.62 -26.30 3.27
N GLY A 209 18.47 -27.08 3.92
CA GLY A 209 19.66 -26.55 4.60
C GLY A 209 20.01 -27.28 5.89
N LYS A 210 19.67 -28.57 5.97
CA LYS A 210 20.29 -29.48 6.96
C LYS A 210 21.53 -30.11 6.33
#